data_6aa1738ea976399ea9cbebb004437d3c
#
_entry.id   6aa1738ea976399ea9cbebb004437d3c
#
_cell.length_a   1.000
_cell.length_b   1.000
_cell.length_c   1.000
_cell.angle_alpha   90.00
_cell.angle_beta   90.00
_cell.angle_gamma   90.00
#
_symmetry.space_group_name_H-M   'P 1'
#
loop_
_entity.id
_entity.type
_entity.pdbx_description
1 polymer ?
#
loop_
_entity_poly.entity_id
_entity_poly.type
_entity_poly.pdbx_seq_one_letter_code
_entity_poly.pdbx_strand_id
1 'polypeptide(L)'
;LNKLTNETVDVSARHIVNAAGPWLSKIFEQKVSQLKPSKQIRLIKGSHIVVPRVPNGDSAYILQNEDKRIVFVLPYQTNYSIIGTTDQEYLGDINKIEIDQSEIDYLLDVHNQHFIHQLGSQDIVSTYSGVRPLCNDESSDPSAITRDYTIDTQSIDGHSAFISIYGGKITTYRKLANAVMAQLQRYVPNLQEEWTERHPLIGNSKLGMTRQGITDHLTSHYPWLTSSLVRRYASSYGLLAENFLTGRESINELGQDFSNGLYQAEVDYLIKEEWARNAKDILLRRTKLGYQFSDSQEKTLRTYIQSYLNEPNITHLNSA
;
A
#
# COMPACT_ATOMS: atom_id res chain seq x y z
N LEU A 1 17.12 -4.88 -13.80
CA LEU A 1 18.09 -5.02 -12.73
C LEU A 1 17.38 -5.45 -11.44
N ASN A 2 17.74 -6.60 -10.91
CA ASN A 2 17.35 -7.03 -9.57
C ASN A 2 18.20 -6.26 -8.55
N LYS A 3 17.59 -5.37 -7.78
CA LYS A 3 18.30 -4.53 -6.81
C LYS A 3 18.79 -5.30 -5.57
N LEU A 4 18.33 -6.52 -5.36
CA LEU A 4 18.80 -7.38 -4.25
C LEU A 4 20.05 -8.13 -4.61
N THR A 5 20.14 -8.63 -5.85
CA THR A 5 21.28 -9.45 -6.32
C THR A 5 22.24 -8.69 -7.24
N ASN A 6 21.86 -7.49 -7.71
CA ASN A 6 22.53 -6.72 -8.77
C ASN A 6 22.62 -7.45 -10.13
N GLU A 7 21.83 -8.49 -10.34
CA GLU A 7 21.76 -9.20 -11.60
C GLU A 7 20.84 -8.48 -12.58
N THR A 8 21.20 -8.51 -13.86
CA THR A 8 20.37 -7.99 -14.93
C THR A 8 19.68 -9.15 -15.63
N VAL A 9 18.38 -9.05 -15.80
CA VAL A 9 17.57 -10.03 -16.54
C VAL A 9 16.91 -9.32 -17.72
N ASP A 10 17.06 -9.88 -18.91
CA ASP A 10 16.36 -9.41 -20.10
C ASP A 10 15.00 -10.10 -20.20
N VAL A 11 13.97 -9.30 -20.39
CA VAL A 11 12.59 -9.77 -20.50
C VAL A 11 12.04 -9.37 -21.87
N SER A 12 11.57 -10.36 -22.63
CA SER A 12 10.88 -10.13 -23.92
C SER A 12 9.38 -10.32 -23.72
N ALA A 13 8.59 -9.40 -24.26
CA ALA A 13 7.14 -9.46 -24.22
C ALA A 13 6.53 -9.00 -25.54
N ARG A 14 5.40 -9.59 -25.95
CA ARG A 14 4.66 -9.14 -27.15
C ARG A 14 3.95 -7.82 -26.91
N HIS A 15 3.44 -7.61 -25.69
CA HIS A 15 2.68 -6.43 -25.29
C HIS A 15 3.23 -5.93 -23.97
N ILE A 16 3.18 -4.61 -23.77
CA ILE A 16 3.66 -3.96 -22.56
C ILE A 16 2.52 -3.10 -22.01
N VAL A 17 2.24 -3.24 -20.71
CA VAL A 17 1.35 -2.35 -19.97
C VAL A 17 2.19 -1.50 -19.04
N ASN A 18 2.28 -0.21 -19.35
CA ASN A 18 2.97 0.77 -18.53
C ASN A 18 2.02 1.33 -17.46
N ALA A 19 2.00 0.70 -16.30
CA ALA A 19 1.25 1.11 -15.11
C ALA A 19 2.19 1.67 -14.03
N ALA A 20 3.27 2.34 -14.44
CA ALA A 20 4.34 2.78 -13.55
C ALA A 20 4.01 4.04 -12.73
N GLY A 21 2.77 4.56 -12.80
CA GLY A 21 2.34 5.71 -12.00
C GLY A 21 3.26 6.93 -12.17
N PRO A 22 3.89 7.44 -11.09
CA PRO A 22 4.77 8.62 -11.16
C PRO A 22 5.99 8.45 -12.08
N TRP A 23 6.41 7.21 -12.34
CA TRP A 23 7.55 6.89 -13.22
C TRP A 23 7.17 6.62 -14.67
N LEU A 24 5.91 6.78 -15.04
CA LEU A 24 5.41 6.45 -16.38
C LEU A 24 6.24 7.11 -17.49
N SER A 25 6.53 8.41 -17.38
CA SER A 25 7.30 9.16 -18.39
C SER A 25 8.74 8.65 -18.55
N LYS A 26 9.37 8.16 -17.47
CA LYS A 26 10.74 7.63 -17.50
C LYS A 26 10.88 6.37 -18.37
N ILE A 27 9.81 5.60 -18.55
CA ILE A 27 9.84 4.41 -19.41
C ILE A 27 9.98 4.80 -20.87
N PHE A 28 9.32 5.87 -21.30
CA PHE A 28 9.47 6.38 -22.67
C PHE A 28 10.89 6.88 -22.94
N GLU A 29 11.49 7.60 -21.99
CA GLU A 29 12.85 8.15 -22.14
C GLU A 29 13.92 7.07 -22.21
N GLN A 30 13.78 6.01 -21.43
CA GLN A 30 14.84 5.02 -21.21
C GLN A 30 14.74 3.77 -22.07
N LYS A 31 13.54 3.35 -22.47
CA LYS A 31 13.29 2.00 -22.98
C LYS A 31 12.54 1.92 -24.32
N VAL A 32 11.79 2.95 -24.69
CA VAL A 32 10.92 2.91 -25.87
C VAL A 32 11.03 4.23 -26.64
N SER A 33 12.20 4.54 -27.15
CA SER A 33 12.53 5.82 -27.80
C SER A 33 11.70 6.15 -29.06
N GLN A 34 11.03 5.16 -29.66
CA GLN A 34 10.17 5.35 -30.84
C GLN A 34 8.74 5.78 -30.46
N LEU A 35 8.33 5.62 -29.21
CA LEU A 35 7.03 6.03 -28.69
C LEU A 35 7.17 7.31 -27.86
N LYS A 36 6.11 8.10 -27.85
CA LYS A 36 6.05 9.32 -27.03
C LYS A 36 4.83 9.26 -26.11
N PRO A 37 4.94 9.81 -24.90
CA PRO A 37 3.77 9.93 -24.03
C PRO A 37 2.72 10.80 -24.71
N SER A 38 1.48 10.32 -24.78
CA SER A 38 0.36 11.07 -25.36
C SER A 38 -0.18 12.15 -24.41
N LYS A 39 0.13 12.03 -23.11
CA LYS A 39 -0.31 12.91 -22.05
C LYS A 39 0.86 13.26 -21.13
N GLN A 40 0.74 14.40 -20.47
CA GLN A 40 1.65 14.79 -19.40
C GLN A 40 1.06 14.42 -18.05
N ILE A 41 1.95 14.12 -17.09
CA ILE A 41 1.61 13.86 -15.70
C ILE A 41 2.04 15.06 -14.86
N ARG A 42 1.16 15.53 -13.99
CA ARG A 42 1.49 16.41 -12.88
C ARG A 42 1.56 15.59 -11.60
N LEU A 43 2.57 15.83 -10.80
CA LEU A 43 2.74 15.17 -9.51
C LEU A 43 2.18 16.07 -8.42
N ILE A 44 1.18 15.57 -7.71
CA ILE A 44 0.58 16.29 -6.58
C ILE A 44 0.95 15.55 -5.29
N LYS A 45 1.77 16.21 -4.47
CA LYS A 45 2.18 15.70 -3.14
C LYS A 45 1.01 15.79 -2.18
N GLY A 46 0.81 14.72 -1.41
CA GLY A 46 -0.12 14.70 -0.29
C GLY A 46 0.56 14.10 0.92
N SER A 47 0.51 14.80 2.03
CA SER A 47 1.16 14.45 3.27
C SER A 47 0.16 14.20 4.39
N HIS A 48 0.55 13.38 5.35
CA HIS A 48 -0.25 12.99 6.51
C HIS A 48 0.62 12.96 7.75
N ILE A 49 0.02 13.29 8.88
CA ILE A 49 0.60 13.10 10.21
C ILE A 49 -0.17 12.02 10.96
N VAL A 50 0.54 11.22 11.74
CA VAL A 50 -0.01 10.24 12.68
C VAL A 50 0.18 10.80 14.09
N VAL A 51 -0.91 10.86 14.82
CA VAL A 51 -0.95 11.43 16.18
C VAL A 51 -1.62 10.43 17.14
N PRO A 52 -1.51 10.57 18.47
CA PRO A 52 -2.31 9.82 19.42
C PRO A 52 -3.80 9.93 19.09
N ARG A 53 -4.57 8.91 19.47
CA ARG A 53 -5.99 8.84 19.16
C ARG A 53 -6.71 10.11 19.57
N VAL A 54 -7.33 10.77 18.60
CA VAL A 54 -8.19 11.93 18.85
C VAL A 54 -9.43 11.43 19.61
N PRO A 55 -9.79 12.05 20.75
CA PRO A 55 -10.94 11.63 21.55
C PRO A 55 -12.23 11.62 20.73
N ASN A 56 -13.15 10.76 21.10
CA ASN A 56 -14.54 10.57 20.65
C ASN A 56 -14.79 9.41 19.68
N GLY A 57 -14.27 8.25 20.04
CA GLY A 57 -14.75 6.99 19.44
C GLY A 57 -14.10 6.64 18.11
N ASP A 58 -14.79 5.81 17.33
CA ASP A 58 -14.34 5.29 16.05
C ASP A 58 -14.83 6.13 14.86
N SER A 59 -15.25 7.37 15.12
CA SER A 59 -15.76 8.27 14.09
C SER A 59 -14.63 8.80 13.21
N ALA A 60 -14.88 8.84 11.91
CA ALA A 60 -14.08 9.54 10.94
C ALA A 60 -14.64 10.95 10.72
N TYR A 61 -13.78 11.94 10.61
CA TYR A 61 -14.16 13.33 10.40
C TYR A 61 -13.68 13.80 9.03
N ILE A 62 -14.52 14.62 8.38
CA ILE A 62 -14.22 15.32 7.14
C ILE A 62 -14.26 16.80 7.48
N LEU A 63 -13.10 17.45 7.51
CA LEU A 63 -12.97 18.87 7.82
C LEU A 63 -12.93 19.67 6.52
N GLN A 64 -13.88 20.57 6.36
CA GLN A 64 -13.94 21.49 5.22
C GLN A 64 -13.37 22.84 5.67
N ASN A 65 -12.31 23.29 4.99
CA ASN A 65 -11.61 24.51 5.35
C ASN A 65 -12.02 25.70 4.48
N GLU A 66 -11.73 26.91 4.92
CA GLU A 66 -12.01 28.14 4.20
C GLU A 66 -11.29 28.19 2.84
N ASP A 67 -10.12 27.58 2.73
CA ASP A 67 -9.35 27.41 1.49
C ASP A 67 -9.91 26.33 0.53
N LYS A 68 -11.10 25.78 0.85
CA LYS A 68 -11.82 24.73 0.11
C LYS A 68 -11.13 23.36 0.08
N ARG A 69 -9.99 23.21 0.74
CA ARG A 69 -9.35 21.90 0.89
C ARG A 69 -10.07 21.07 1.96
N ILE A 70 -10.01 19.77 1.78
CA ILE A 70 -10.60 18.80 2.69
C ILE A 70 -9.49 18.08 3.42
N VAL A 71 -9.54 18.08 4.76
CA VAL A 71 -8.66 17.29 5.62
C VAL A 71 -9.49 16.24 6.33
N PHE A 72 -9.01 15.00 6.32
CA PHE A 72 -9.62 13.90 7.05
C PHE A 72 -8.92 13.71 8.38
N VAL A 73 -9.69 13.38 9.43
CA VAL A 73 -9.19 12.86 10.68
C VAL A 73 -9.78 11.46 10.86
N LEU A 74 -8.96 10.44 10.67
CA LEU A 74 -9.41 9.06 10.61
C LEU A 74 -8.85 8.25 11.78
N PRO A 75 -9.63 7.35 12.38
CA PRO A 75 -9.10 6.31 13.24
C PRO A 75 -8.02 5.50 12.52
N TYR A 76 -6.86 5.35 13.15
CA TYR A 76 -5.74 4.62 12.59
C TYR A 76 -5.14 3.66 13.63
N GLN A 77 -5.10 2.38 13.30
CA GLN A 77 -4.82 1.34 14.28
C GLN A 77 -5.71 1.52 15.55
N THR A 78 -5.31 0.98 16.69
CA THR A 78 -6.12 1.10 17.90
C THR A 78 -5.92 2.45 18.61
N ASN A 79 -4.69 2.94 18.63
CA ASN A 79 -4.25 4.01 19.54
C ASN A 79 -3.92 5.33 18.82
N TYR A 80 -4.16 5.42 17.51
CA TYR A 80 -3.74 6.56 16.72
C TYR A 80 -4.87 7.13 15.86
N SER A 81 -4.69 8.35 15.44
CA SER A 81 -5.44 8.98 14.36
C SER A 81 -4.48 9.43 13.27
N ILE A 82 -4.97 9.42 12.03
CA ILE A 82 -4.26 9.96 10.89
C ILE A 82 -4.96 11.23 10.42
N ILE A 83 -4.20 12.29 10.22
CA ILE A 83 -4.70 13.59 9.78
C ILE A 83 -4.07 13.90 8.42
N GLY A 84 -4.86 14.26 7.44
CA GLY A 84 -4.44 14.59 6.09
C GLY A 84 -5.64 14.62 5.13
N THR A 85 -5.43 15.11 3.96
CA THR A 85 -4.17 15.25 3.24
C THR A 85 -3.90 16.70 2.83
N THR A 86 -2.64 17.00 2.56
CA THR A 86 -2.27 18.20 1.80
C THR A 86 -2.39 17.96 0.30
N ASP A 87 -2.45 19.00 -0.51
CA ASP A 87 -2.42 18.95 -1.98
C ASP A 87 -1.47 20.07 -2.48
N GLN A 88 -0.25 19.67 -2.87
CA GLN A 88 0.78 20.58 -3.38
C GLN A 88 1.41 20.02 -4.66
N GLU A 89 1.65 20.88 -5.64
CA GLU A 89 2.41 20.46 -6.82
C GLU A 89 3.86 20.10 -6.43
N TYR A 90 4.35 18.98 -6.94
CA TYR A 90 5.66 18.45 -6.59
C TYR A 90 6.58 18.37 -7.81
N LEU A 91 7.68 19.09 -7.75
CA LEU A 91 8.69 19.15 -8.81
C LEU A 91 10.03 18.49 -8.40
N GLY A 92 10.07 17.91 -7.19
CA GLY A 92 11.27 17.28 -6.64
C GLY A 92 11.52 15.84 -7.10
N ASP A 93 12.51 15.22 -6.47
CA ASP A 93 12.83 13.81 -6.69
C ASP A 93 11.77 12.88 -6.05
N ILE A 94 11.05 12.15 -6.87
CA ILE A 94 9.99 11.21 -6.45
C ILE A 94 10.49 10.06 -5.56
N ASN A 95 11.79 9.86 -5.42
CA ASN A 95 12.38 8.89 -4.50
C ASN A 95 12.67 9.49 -3.10
N LYS A 96 12.46 10.81 -2.93
CA LYS A 96 12.76 11.56 -1.70
C LYS A 96 11.60 12.45 -1.29
N ILE A 97 10.40 11.85 -1.28
CA ILE A 97 9.19 12.58 -0.93
C ILE A 97 9.02 12.57 0.58
N GLU A 98 9.05 13.76 1.18
CA GLU A 98 8.88 13.96 2.61
C GLU A 98 7.91 15.11 2.86
N ILE A 99 7.26 15.10 4.02
CA ILE A 99 6.46 16.21 4.50
C ILE A 99 7.40 17.37 4.87
N ASP A 100 6.99 18.59 4.58
CA ASP A 100 7.70 19.78 5.02
C ASP A 100 7.01 20.44 6.23
N GLN A 101 7.70 21.41 6.86
CA GLN A 101 7.17 22.05 8.05
C GLN A 101 5.88 22.81 7.78
N SER A 102 5.72 23.41 6.63
CA SER A 102 4.51 24.15 6.28
C SER A 102 3.28 23.24 6.15
N GLU A 103 3.46 22.01 5.70
CA GLU A 103 2.40 21.00 5.66
C GLU A 103 2.04 20.50 7.07
N ILE A 104 3.05 20.32 7.93
CA ILE A 104 2.83 19.97 9.34
C ILE A 104 2.00 21.04 10.04
N ASP A 105 2.44 22.29 9.93
CA ASP A 105 1.76 23.42 10.57
C ASP A 105 0.32 23.55 10.05
N TYR A 106 0.11 23.43 8.75
CA TYR A 106 -1.22 23.43 8.14
C TYR A 106 -2.13 22.34 8.71
N LEU A 107 -1.66 21.08 8.80
CA LEU A 107 -2.48 19.98 9.30
C LEU A 107 -2.80 20.11 10.79
N LEU A 108 -1.86 20.63 11.59
CA LEU A 108 -2.09 20.92 13.00
C LEU A 108 -3.08 22.07 13.18
N ASP A 109 -2.94 23.15 12.41
CA ASP A 109 -3.85 24.30 12.45
C ASP A 109 -5.28 23.90 12.08
N VAL A 110 -5.45 23.14 11.00
CA VAL A 110 -6.76 22.62 10.61
C VAL A 110 -7.39 21.76 11.70
N HIS A 111 -6.63 20.87 12.31
CA HIS A 111 -7.10 20.08 13.43
C HIS A 111 -7.53 20.99 14.60
N ASN A 112 -6.68 21.90 15.00
CA ASN A 112 -6.85 22.75 16.16
C ASN A 112 -8.00 23.75 16.04
N GLN A 113 -8.38 24.12 14.83
CA GLN A 113 -9.60 24.92 14.58
C GLN A 113 -10.90 24.16 14.83
N HIS A 114 -10.90 22.82 14.72
CA HIS A 114 -12.10 22.01 14.78
C HIS A 114 -12.24 21.17 16.07
N PHE A 115 -11.17 20.97 16.81
CA PHE A 115 -11.15 20.12 17.99
C PHE A 115 -10.71 20.90 19.24
N ILE A 116 -11.38 20.60 20.38
CA ILE A 116 -11.02 21.20 21.67
C ILE A 116 -9.64 20.74 22.12
N HIS A 117 -9.32 19.45 21.88
CA HIS A 117 -7.99 18.92 22.18
C HIS A 117 -6.99 19.43 21.13
N GLN A 118 -6.08 20.26 21.58
CA GLN A 118 -5.06 20.87 20.72
C GLN A 118 -3.86 19.95 20.56
N LEU A 119 -3.35 19.86 19.35
CA LEU A 119 -2.14 19.10 19.01
C LEU A 119 -0.98 20.05 18.71
N GLY A 120 0.22 19.65 19.11
CA GLY A 120 1.47 20.30 18.73
C GLY A 120 2.42 19.36 18.00
N SER A 121 3.54 19.86 17.53
CA SER A 121 4.54 19.05 16.80
C SER A 121 5.07 17.88 17.64
N GLN A 122 5.08 18.00 18.97
CA GLN A 122 5.50 16.94 19.91
C GLN A 122 4.52 15.75 19.96
N ASP A 123 3.28 15.93 19.48
CA ASP A 123 2.28 14.87 19.43
C ASP A 123 2.36 14.03 18.15
N ILE A 124 3.21 14.43 17.20
CA ILE A 124 3.39 13.73 15.95
C ILE A 124 4.23 12.47 16.19
N VAL A 125 3.61 11.32 16.04
CA VAL A 125 4.25 10.01 16.20
C VAL A 125 4.96 9.59 14.92
N SER A 126 4.40 9.94 13.77
CA SER A 126 4.97 9.62 12.46
C SER A 126 4.36 10.48 11.36
N THR A 127 5.02 10.53 10.23
CA THR A 127 4.53 11.19 9.03
C THR A 127 4.68 10.28 7.83
N TYR A 128 3.86 10.49 6.79
CA TYR A 128 4.11 9.92 5.48
C TYR A 128 3.61 10.83 4.38
N SER A 129 4.29 10.78 3.25
CA SER A 129 3.98 11.56 2.07
C SER A 129 4.08 10.71 0.82
N GLY A 130 3.34 11.10 -0.18
CA GLY A 130 3.38 10.46 -1.49
C GLY A 130 2.94 11.43 -2.58
N VAL A 131 3.16 11.05 -3.84
CA VAL A 131 2.68 11.84 -4.98
C VAL A 131 1.60 11.11 -5.74
N ARG A 132 0.60 11.86 -6.17
CA ARG A 132 -0.43 11.40 -7.09
C ARG A 132 -0.02 11.78 -8.51
N PRO A 133 0.14 10.81 -9.41
CA PRO A 133 0.38 11.09 -10.83
C PRO A 133 -0.94 11.41 -11.51
N LEU A 134 -1.35 12.68 -11.51
CA LEU A 134 -2.59 13.11 -12.15
C LEU A 134 -2.35 13.45 -13.62
N CYS A 135 -3.31 13.13 -14.48
CA CYS A 135 -3.27 13.53 -15.88
C CYS A 135 -3.42 15.04 -15.97
N ASN A 136 -2.53 15.71 -16.69
CA ASN A 136 -2.60 17.16 -16.88
C ASN A 136 -3.83 17.50 -17.72
N ASP A 137 -4.78 18.23 -17.14
CA ASP A 137 -6.01 18.73 -17.77
C ASP A 137 -6.00 20.26 -17.94
N GLU A 138 -4.80 20.86 -17.84
CA GLU A 138 -4.56 22.31 -17.94
C GLU A 138 -5.17 23.15 -16.80
N SER A 139 -5.73 22.49 -15.76
CA SER A 139 -6.19 23.19 -14.57
C SER A 139 -5.02 23.85 -13.81
N SER A 140 -5.19 25.11 -13.43
CA SER A 140 -4.21 25.82 -12.60
C SER A 140 -4.27 25.40 -11.13
N ASP A 141 -5.41 24.87 -10.68
CA ASP A 141 -5.60 24.42 -9.29
C ASP A 141 -5.30 22.91 -9.16
N PRO A 142 -4.28 22.52 -8.36
CA PRO A 142 -3.93 21.13 -8.13
C PRO A 142 -5.07 20.29 -7.54
N SER A 143 -5.98 20.91 -6.78
CA SER A 143 -7.11 20.20 -6.16
C SER A 143 -8.24 19.90 -7.15
N ALA A 144 -8.32 20.64 -8.24
CA ALA A 144 -9.34 20.52 -9.28
C ALA A 144 -8.95 19.53 -10.39
N ILE A 145 -7.68 19.09 -10.47
CA ILE A 145 -7.22 18.14 -11.50
C ILE A 145 -7.99 16.83 -11.39
N THR A 146 -8.45 16.32 -12.54
CA THR A 146 -9.20 15.06 -12.58
C THR A 146 -8.38 13.90 -11.99
N ARG A 147 -9.04 13.09 -11.16
CA ARG A 147 -8.46 11.85 -10.59
C ARG A 147 -8.88 10.61 -11.38
N ASP A 148 -9.55 10.77 -12.52
CA ASP A 148 -9.91 9.66 -13.38
C ASP A 148 -8.72 9.22 -14.21
N TYR A 149 -8.75 7.97 -14.67
CA TYR A 149 -7.68 7.42 -15.49
C TYR A 149 -7.90 7.68 -16.98
N THR A 150 -6.80 7.77 -17.70
CA THR A 150 -6.78 7.72 -19.16
C THR A 150 -5.92 6.55 -19.60
N ILE A 151 -6.42 5.74 -20.53
CA ILE A 151 -5.68 4.64 -21.14
C ILE A 151 -5.30 5.06 -22.57
N ASP A 152 -4.02 4.99 -22.89
CA ASP A 152 -3.50 5.25 -24.22
C ASP A 152 -2.84 3.99 -24.77
N THR A 153 -3.20 3.61 -25.99
CA THR A 153 -2.68 2.42 -26.66
C THR A 153 -1.95 2.83 -27.92
N GLN A 154 -0.67 2.54 -27.99
CA GLN A 154 0.19 2.77 -29.14
C GLN A 154 0.72 1.44 -29.66
N SER A 155 1.09 1.41 -30.94
CA SER A 155 1.75 0.28 -31.57
C SER A 155 2.78 0.78 -32.57
N ILE A 156 3.94 0.13 -32.64
CA ILE A 156 5.00 0.46 -33.58
C ILE A 156 4.79 -0.32 -34.90
N ASP A 157 4.33 -1.56 -34.79
CA ASP A 157 4.26 -2.53 -35.90
C ASP A 157 2.83 -2.93 -36.27
N GLY A 158 1.84 -2.37 -35.60
CA GLY A 158 0.43 -2.75 -35.73
C GLY A 158 0.03 -4.07 -35.05
N HIS A 159 1.00 -4.83 -34.53
CA HIS A 159 0.78 -6.15 -33.91
C HIS A 159 1.08 -6.17 -32.41
N SER A 160 1.97 -5.31 -31.94
CA SER A 160 2.39 -5.20 -30.56
C SER A 160 1.73 -3.99 -29.89
N ALA A 161 1.14 -4.18 -28.73
CA ALA A 161 0.53 -3.10 -27.96
C ALA A 161 1.49 -2.57 -26.88
N PHE A 162 1.59 -1.24 -26.80
CA PHE A 162 2.15 -0.52 -25.68
C PHE A 162 1.05 0.32 -25.04
N ILE A 163 0.55 -0.10 -23.88
CA ILE A 163 -0.58 0.52 -23.21
C ILE A 163 -0.08 1.32 -22.02
N SER A 164 -0.38 2.62 -21.99
CA SER A 164 0.00 3.52 -20.91
C SER A 164 -1.21 3.96 -20.11
N ILE A 165 -1.10 3.91 -18.77
CA ILE A 165 -2.15 4.27 -17.84
C ILE A 165 -1.76 5.56 -17.12
N TYR A 166 -2.49 6.64 -17.38
CA TYR A 166 -2.30 7.94 -16.75
C TYR A 166 -3.35 8.16 -15.67
N GLY A 167 -2.92 8.49 -14.45
CA GLY A 167 -3.82 8.73 -13.32
C GLY A 167 -4.48 7.47 -12.76
N GLY A 168 -5.65 7.65 -12.17
CA GLY A 168 -6.47 6.58 -11.61
C GLY A 168 -6.49 6.54 -10.08
N LYS A 169 -7.63 6.13 -9.54
CA LYS A 169 -7.86 5.94 -8.11
C LYS A 169 -7.62 4.48 -7.72
N ILE A 170 -7.02 4.24 -6.57
CA ILE A 170 -6.86 2.88 -6.05
C ILE A 170 -8.21 2.15 -5.88
N THR A 171 -9.27 2.89 -5.59
CA THR A 171 -10.61 2.31 -5.41
C THR A 171 -11.24 1.81 -6.70
N THR A 172 -10.76 2.21 -7.86
CA THR A 172 -11.27 1.80 -9.18
C THR A 172 -10.36 0.81 -9.90
N TYR A 173 -9.35 0.27 -9.22
CA TYR A 173 -8.30 -0.57 -9.80
C TYR A 173 -8.83 -1.75 -10.63
N ARG A 174 -9.89 -2.44 -10.16
CA ARG A 174 -10.48 -3.58 -10.87
C ARG A 174 -11.11 -3.17 -12.20
N LYS A 175 -11.90 -2.09 -12.20
CA LYS A 175 -12.50 -1.56 -13.43
C LYS A 175 -11.44 -1.05 -14.40
N LEU A 176 -10.39 -0.41 -13.89
CA LEU A 176 -9.26 0.01 -14.70
C LEU A 176 -8.55 -1.20 -15.34
N ALA A 177 -8.30 -2.26 -14.58
CA ALA A 177 -7.68 -3.48 -15.10
C ALA A 177 -8.53 -4.10 -16.21
N ASN A 178 -9.86 -4.20 -16.03
CA ASN A 178 -10.78 -4.68 -17.06
C ASN A 178 -10.75 -3.80 -18.31
N ALA A 179 -10.70 -2.48 -18.16
CA ALA A 179 -10.60 -1.55 -19.30
C ALA A 179 -9.29 -1.73 -20.09
N VAL A 180 -8.18 -2.00 -19.39
CA VAL A 180 -6.88 -2.34 -20.04
C VAL A 180 -6.98 -3.67 -20.78
N MET A 181 -7.60 -4.68 -20.17
CA MET A 181 -7.82 -5.98 -20.84
C MET A 181 -8.66 -5.86 -22.09
N ALA A 182 -9.69 -5.01 -22.09
CA ALA A 182 -10.50 -4.73 -23.28
C ALA A 182 -9.68 -4.08 -24.42
N GLN A 183 -8.68 -3.25 -24.08
CA GLN A 183 -7.75 -2.73 -25.11
C GLN A 183 -6.82 -3.83 -25.64
N LEU A 184 -6.31 -4.70 -24.78
CA LEU A 184 -5.45 -5.83 -25.16
C LEU A 184 -6.16 -6.86 -26.04
N GLN A 185 -7.47 -7.03 -25.90
CA GLN A 185 -8.26 -7.99 -26.69
C GLN A 185 -8.12 -7.78 -28.20
N ARG A 186 -7.83 -6.56 -28.65
CA ARG A 186 -7.57 -6.24 -30.07
C ARG A 186 -6.30 -6.90 -30.60
N TYR A 187 -5.35 -7.20 -29.72
CA TYR A 187 -4.03 -7.72 -30.03
C TYR A 187 -3.86 -9.18 -29.62
N VAL A 188 -4.66 -9.65 -28.67
CA VAL A 188 -4.61 -11.01 -28.14
C VAL A 188 -5.98 -11.66 -28.37
N PRO A 189 -6.16 -12.39 -29.47
CA PRO A 189 -7.36 -13.21 -29.68
C PRO A 189 -7.51 -14.24 -28.56
N ASN A 190 -8.71 -14.51 -28.15
CA ASN A 190 -9.05 -15.52 -27.12
C ASN A 190 -8.68 -15.13 -25.66
N LEU A 191 -8.62 -13.86 -25.32
CA LEU A 191 -8.67 -13.45 -23.92
C LEU A 191 -10.00 -13.93 -23.29
N GLN A 192 -9.90 -14.42 -22.07
CA GLN A 192 -11.08 -14.82 -21.32
C GLN A 192 -11.97 -13.60 -21.00
N GLU A 193 -13.27 -13.82 -20.85
CA GLU A 193 -14.22 -12.82 -20.39
C GLU A 193 -13.88 -12.30 -18.98
N GLU A 194 -14.47 -11.18 -18.62
CA GLU A 194 -14.29 -10.59 -17.29
C GLU A 194 -14.78 -11.56 -16.19
N TRP A 195 -13.91 -11.93 -15.28
CA TRP A 195 -14.20 -12.86 -14.19
C TRP A 195 -13.93 -12.27 -12.79
N THR A 196 -13.16 -11.19 -12.72
CA THR A 196 -12.65 -10.62 -11.46
C THR A 196 -13.76 -10.12 -10.53
N GLU A 197 -14.94 -9.79 -11.04
CA GLU A 197 -16.08 -9.33 -10.23
C GLU A 197 -16.64 -10.43 -9.31
N ARG A 198 -16.59 -11.66 -9.79
CA ARG A 198 -17.17 -12.82 -9.11
C ARG A 198 -16.12 -13.68 -8.39
N HIS A 199 -14.86 -13.33 -8.51
CA HIS A 199 -13.78 -14.09 -7.89
C HIS A 199 -13.42 -13.49 -6.52
N PRO A 200 -13.36 -14.29 -5.45
CA PRO A 200 -12.97 -13.81 -4.14
C PRO A 200 -11.52 -13.31 -4.14
N LEU A 201 -11.23 -12.29 -3.37
CA LEU A 201 -9.86 -11.85 -3.13
C LEU A 201 -9.09 -12.91 -2.33
N ILE A 202 -7.77 -12.91 -2.47
CA ILE A 202 -6.87 -13.70 -1.64
C ILE A 202 -7.20 -13.40 -0.15
N GLY A 203 -7.26 -14.44 0.66
CA GLY A 203 -7.65 -14.34 2.07
C GLY A 203 -9.16 -14.46 2.32
N ASN A 204 -9.97 -14.59 1.26
CA ASN A 204 -11.38 -14.94 1.36
C ASN A 204 -11.71 -16.10 0.40
N SER A 205 -11.72 -17.31 0.91
CA SER A 205 -11.96 -18.53 0.10
C SER A 205 -13.42 -18.70 -0.31
N LYS A 206 -14.34 -17.94 0.27
CA LYS A 206 -15.79 -18.03 0.00
C LYS A 206 -16.33 -16.66 -0.36
N LEU A 207 -16.91 -16.54 -1.54
CA LEU A 207 -17.61 -15.34 -1.95
C LEU A 207 -18.73 -15.00 -0.94
N GLY A 208 -18.75 -13.77 -0.46
CA GLY A 208 -19.72 -13.29 0.53
C GLY A 208 -19.32 -13.51 1.99
N MET A 209 -18.16 -14.10 2.28
CA MET A 209 -17.67 -14.17 3.65
C MET A 209 -17.26 -12.75 4.13
N THR A 210 -17.92 -12.28 5.18
CA THR A 210 -17.63 -10.98 5.79
C THR A 210 -16.39 -11.05 6.68
N ARG A 211 -15.81 -9.87 7.01
CA ARG A 211 -14.73 -9.81 8.01
C ARG A 211 -15.16 -10.40 9.36
N GLN A 212 -16.42 -10.23 9.76
CA GLN A 212 -16.96 -10.84 10.98
C GLN A 212 -16.98 -12.38 10.84
N GLY A 213 -17.43 -12.91 9.71
CA GLY A 213 -17.41 -14.36 9.47
C GLY A 213 -16.01 -14.98 9.53
N ILE A 214 -14.99 -14.27 9.03
CA ILE A 214 -13.58 -14.68 9.16
C ILE A 214 -13.14 -14.64 10.63
N THR A 215 -13.53 -13.57 11.36
CA THR A 215 -13.22 -13.45 12.79
C THR A 215 -13.84 -14.59 13.61
N ASP A 216 -15.10 -14.92 13.35
CA ASP A 216 -15.81 -16.00 14.01
C ASP A 216 -15.18 -17.36 13.69
N HIS A 217 -14.80 -17.57 12.42
CA HIS A 217 -14.09 -18.77 11.97
C HIS A 217 -12.75 -18.94 12.72
N LEU A 218 -11.90 -17.92 12.74
CA LEU A 218 -10.60 -17.97 13.43
C LEU A 218 -10.78 -18.15 14.95
N THR A 219 -11.79 -17.52 15.54
CA THR A 219 -12.10 -17.69 16.99
C THR A 219 -12.47 -19.13 17.33
N SER A 220 -13.28 -19.77 16.48
CA SER A 220 -13.74 -21.14 16.73
C SER A 220 -12.66 -22.19 16.48
N HIS A 221 -11.79 -21.97 15.49
CA HIS A 221 -10.73 -22.94 15.12
C HIS A 221 -9.46 -22.77 15.95
N TYR A 222 -9.19 -21.56 16.46
CA TYR A 222 -8.00 -21.23 17.26
C TYR A 222 -8.38 -20.56 18.57
N PRO A 223 -9.12 -21.28 19.49
CA PRO A 223 -9.64 -20.71 20.74
C PRO A 223 -8.55 -20.25 21.72
N TRP A 224 -7.31 -20.66 21.50
CA TRP A 224 -6.14 -20.25 22.27
C TRP A 224 -5.60 -18.87 21.87
N LEU A 225 -6.04 -18.28 20.76
CA LEU A 225 -5.70 -16.92 20.37
C LEU A 225 -6.48 -15.90 21.20
N THR A 226 -5.81 -14.80 21.55
CA THR A 226 -6.50 -13.66 22.15
C THR A 226 -7.44 -12.98 21.14
N SER A 227 -8.52 -12.37 21.60
CA SER A 227 -9.46 -11.65 20.72
C SER A 227 -8.79 -10.52 19.93
N SER A 228 -7.73 -9.91 20.46
CA SER A 228 -6.95 -8.88 19.75
C SER A 228 -6.16 -9.47 18.57
N LEU A 229 -5.52 -10.63 18.76
CA LEU A 229 -4.81 -11.32 17.69
C LEU A 229 -5.77 -11.81 16.61
N VAL A 230 -6.89 -12.42 16.99
CA VAL A 230 -7.92 -12.85 16.04
C VAL A 230 -8.37 -11.68 15.16
N ARG A 231 -8.73 -10.54 15.76
CA ARG A 231 -9.15 -9.35 14.99
C ARG A 231 -8.05 -8.84 14.06
N ARG A 232 -6.80 -8.81 14.54
CA ARG A 232 -5.66 -8.37 13.75
C ARG A 232 -5.42 -9.32 12.57
N TYR A 233 -5.38 -10.62 12.81
CA TYR A 233 -5.17 -11.63 11.76
C TYR A 233 -6.31 -11.65 10.74
N ALA A 234 -7.55 -11.62 11.19
CA ALA A 234 -8.71 -11.52 10.30
C ALA A 234 -8.67 -10.27 9.41
N SER A 235 -8.22 -9.13 9.97
CA SER A 235 -8.13 -7.86 9.24
C SER A 235 -6.93 -7.78 8.28
N SER A 236 -5.80 -8.39 8.64
CA SER A 236 -4.56 -8.30 7.86
C SER A 236 -4.43 -9.38 6.80
N TYR A 237 -4.84 -10.60 7.13
CA TYR A 237 -4.59 -11.78 6.30
C TYR A 237 -5.86 -12.49 5.85
N GLY A 238 -7.00 -12.24 6.52
CA GLY A 238 -8.17 -13.07 6.30
C GLY A 238 -7.89 -14.52 6.65
N LEU A 239 -8.33 -15.46 5.80
CA LEU A 239 -8.07 -16.89 5.98
C LEU A 239 -6.62 -17.31 5.68
N LEU A 240 -5.81 -16.43 5.06
CA LEU A 240 -4.37 -16.71 4.91
C LEU A 240 -3.64 -16.79 6.26
N ALA A 241 -4.23 -16.29 7.34
CA ALA A 241 -3.73 -16.51 8.70
C ALA A 241 -3.55 -18.01 9.01
N GLU A 242 -4.34 -18.86 8.42
CA GLU A 242 -4.25 -20.33 8.61
C GLU A 242 -2.92 -20.89 8.08
N ASN A 243 -2.23 -20.23 7.17
CA ASN A 243 -0.92 -20.66 6.67
C ASN A 243 0.14 -20.70 7.78
N PHE A 244 -0.02 -19.89 8.82
CA PHE A 244 0.90 -19.88 9.97
C PHE A 244 0.22 -20.27 11.30
N LEU A 245 -1.05 -20.65 11.28
CA LEU A 245 -1.78 -21.10 12.48
C LEU A 245 -2.02 -22.61 12.47
N THR A 246 -2.22 -23.20 11.28
CA THR A 246 -2.57 -24.63 11.14
C THR A 246 -1.53 -25.54 11.78
N GLY A 247 -2.01 -26.54 12.53
CA GLY A 247 -1.15 -27.50 13.23
C GLY A 247 -0.59 -26.98 14.56
N ARG A 248 -1.05 -25.84 15.04
CA ARG A 248 -0.68 -25.28 16.36
C ARG A 248 -1.88 -25.28 17.29
N GLU A 249 -1.63 -25.57 18.56
CA GLU A 249 -2.65 -25.72 19.60
C GLU A 249 -2.48 -24.71 20.74
N SER A 250 -1.40 -23.93 20.73
CA SER A 250 -1.09 -22.94 21.76
C SER A 250 -0.32 -21.74 21.24
N ILE A 251 -0.38 -20.63 22.00
CA ILE A 251 0.37 -19.40 21.67
C ILE A 251 1.88 -19.64 21.64
N ASN A 252 2.40 -20.55 22.49
CA ASN A 252 3.82 -20.85 22.56
C ASN A 252 4.35 -21.49 21.28
N GLU A 253 3.49 -22.18 20.53
CA GLU A 253 3.86 -22.81 19.26
C GLU A 253 3.98 -21.83 18.10
N LEU A 254 3.58 -20.56 18.31
CA LEU A 254 3.91 -19.49 17.36
C LEU A 254 5.38 -19.10 17.39
N GLY A 255 6.19 -19.69 18.30
CA GLY A 255 7.61 -19.44 18.43
C GLY A 255 7.95 -18.15 19.18
N GLN A 256 9.06 -17.53 18.83
CA GLN A 256 9.56 -16.33 19.53
C GLN A 256 8.53 -15.21 19.53
N ASP A 257 8.29 -14.61 20.70
CA ASP A 257 7.51 -13.38 20.84
C ASP A 257 8.42 -12.16 20.61
N PHE A 258 8.14 -11.37 19.60
CA PHE A 258 8.82 -10.11 19.30
C PHE A 258 8.16 -8.90 19.99
N SER A 259 7.14 -9.12 20.78
CA SER A 259 6.29 -8.12 21.45
C SER A 259 5.12 -7.62 20.63
N ASN A 260 4.18 -6.97 21.31
CA ASN A 260 2.98 -6.38 20.72
C ASN A 260 2.15 -7.37 19.86
N GLY A 261 2.20 -8.66 20.19
CA GLY A 261 1.50 -9.73 19.48
C GLY A 261 2.13 -10.12 18.14
N LEU A 262 3.37 -9.76 17.88
CA LEU A 262 4.12 -10.23 16.71
C LEU A 262 4.93 -11.47 17.10
N TYR A 263 4.59 -12.60 16.50
CA TYR A 263 5.24 -13.88 16.75
C TYR A 263 6.04 -14.38 15.55
N GLN A 264 6.99 -15.27 15.82
CA GLN A 264 7.87 -15.83 14.81
C GLN A 264 7.14 -16.44 13.62
N ALA A 265 6.09 -17.22 13.84
CA ALA A 265 5.32 -17.85 12.77
C ALA A 265 4.75 -16.86 11.76
N GLU A 266 4.31 -15.68 12.24
CA GLU A 266 3.85 -14.59 11.38
C GLU A 266 5.02 -13.93 10.64
N VAL A 267 6.15 -13.71 11.31
CA VAL A 267 7.35 -13.15 10.68
C VAL A 267 7.86 -14.04 9.54
N ASP A 268 7.92 -15.34 9.77
CA ASP A 268 8.34 -16.34 8.78
C ASP A 268 7.40 -16.34 7.56
N TYR A 269 6.10 -16.29 7.81
CA TYR A 269 5.09 -16.16 6.75
C TYR A 269 5.31 -14.88 5.93
N LEU A 270 5.50 -13.74 6.58
CA LEU A 270 5.71 -12.46 5.89
C LEU A 270 7.01 -12.43 5.06
N ILE A 271 8.06 -13.11 5.52
CA ILE A 271 9.29 -13.24 4.75
C ILE A 271 9.09 -14.15 3.54
N LYS A 272 8.46 -15.31 3.76
CA LYS A 272 8.33 -16.36 2.76
C LYS A 272 7.29 -16.05 1.71
N GLU A 273 6.10 -15.60 2.12
CA GLU A 273 4.94 -15.46 1.25
C GLU A 273 4.66 -14.00 0.84
N GLU A 274 5.14 -13.01 1.64
CA GLU A 274 4.86 -11.60 1.40
C GLU A 274 6.10 -10.74 1.17
N TRP A 275 7.21 -11.36 0.84
CA TRP A 275 8.47 -10.70 0.44
C TRP A 275 9.03 -9.69 1.43
N ALA A 276 8.81 -9.86 2.73
CA ALA A 276 9.45 -9.02 3.72
C ALA A 276 10.96 -9.31 3.76
N ARG A 277 11.79 -8.26 3.75
CA ARG A 277 13.26 -8.39 3.74
C ARG A 277 13.92 -7.67 4.91
N ASN A 278 13.22 -6.83 5.60
CA ASN A 278 13.73 -6.08 6.74
C ASN A 278 12.61 -5.77 7.75
N ALA A 279 13.00 -5.33 8.95
CA ALA A 279 12.04 -5.01 10.02
C ALA A 279 11.01 -3.94 9.61
N LYS A 280 11.40 -2.93 8.83
CA LYS A 280 10.48 -1.89 8.37
C LYS A 280 9.40 -2.43 7.42
N ASP A 281 9.72 -3.47 6.63
CA ASP A 281 8.72 -4.13 5.79
C ASP A 281 7.62 -4.76 6.66
N ILE A 282 8.00 -5.40 7.75
CA ILE A 282 7.06 -6.03 8.68
C ILE A 282 6.35 -4.97 9.52
N LEU A 283 7.09 -4.11 10.20
CA LEU A 283 6.56 -3.21 11.21
C LEU A 283 5.75 -2.06 10.65
N LEU A 284 6.16 -1.48 9.51
CA LEU A 284 5.53 -0.28 8.96
C LEU A 284 4.63 -0.58 7.75
N ARG A 285 4.95 -1.59 6.93
CA ARG A 285 4.22 -1.85 5.69
C ARG A 285 3.16 -2.92 5.84
N ARG A 286 3.42 -4.03 6.54
CA ARG A 286 2.49 -5.15 6.66
C ARG A 286 1.63 -5.09 7.92
N THR A 287 2.26 -5.04 9.10
CA THR A 287 1.53 -5.13 10.37
C THR A 287 1.14 -3.79 10.97
N LYS A 288 1.83 -2.71 10.65
CA LYS A 288 1.71 -1.38 11.28
C LYS A 288 2.02 -1.37 12.79
N LEU A 289 2.66 -2.41 13.31
CA LEU A 289 3.01 -2.52 14.74
C LEU A 289 4.19 -1.61 15.14
N GLY A 290 4.92 -1.05 14.16
CA GLY A 290 6.12 -0.25 14.41
C GLY A 290 5.91 0.95 15.33
N TYR A 291 4.70 1.49 15.37
CA TYR A 291 4.37 2.60 16.29
C TYR A 291 4.38 2.20 17.78
N GLN A 292 4.39 0.90 18.07
CA GLN A 292 4.38 0.35 19.43
C GLN A 292 5.70 -0.33 19.80
N PHE A 293 6.66 -0.37 18.88
CA PHE A 293 7.95 -1.03 19.07
C PHE A 293 9.00 -0.05 19.61
N SER A 294 9.75 -0.48 20.61
CA SER A 294 10.97 0.20 21.04
C SER A 294 12.14 -0.17 20.09
N ASP A 295 13.19 0.64 20.11
CA ASP A 295 14.40 0.39 19.32
C ASP A 295 15.03 -0.98 19.63
N SER A 296 14.97 -1.42 20.89
CA SER A 296 15.50 -2.74 21.31
C SER A 296 14.68 -3.90 20.73
N GLN A 297 13.34 -3.76 20.71
CA GLN A 297 12.44 -4.75 20.10
C GLN A 297 12.63 -4.81 18.58
N GLU A 298 12.73 -3.64 17.92
CA GLU A 298 13.02 -3.60 16.48
C GLU A 298 14.39 -4.24 16.18
N LYS A 299 15.41 -4.00 17.02
CA LYS A 299 16.73 -4.59 16.86
C LYS A 299 16.68 -6.13 16.95
N THR A 300 15.91 -6.67 17.90
CA THR A 300 15.71 -8.13 18.06
C THR A 300 15.07 -8.72 16.81
N LEU A 301 14.00 -8.11 16.30
CA LEU A 301 13.35 -8.52 15.06
C LEU A 301 14.30 -8.45 13.86
N ARG A 302 15.08 -7.38 13.75
CA ARG A 302 16.06 -7.19 12.68
C ARG A 302 17.10 -8.30 12.68
N THR A 303 17.65 -8.65 13.85
CA THR A 303 18.62 -9.73 13.99
C THR A 303 18.02 -11.07 13.56
N TYR A 304 16.78 -11.35 13.96
CA TYR A 304 16.08 -12.56 13.54
C TYR A 304 15.92 -12.65 12.02
N ILE A 305 15.42 -11.58 11.39
CA ILE A 305 15.23 -11.54 9.93
C ILE A 305 16.54 -11.75 9.19
N GLN A 306 17.63 -11.13 9.65
CA GLN A 306 18.96 -11.30 9.04
C GLN A 306 19.44 -12.75 9.14
N SER A 307 19.27 -13.39 10.30
CA SER A 307 19.62 -14.79 10.48
C SER A 307 18.80 -15.68 9.56
N TYR A 308 17.48 -15.48 9.51
CA TYR A 308 16.56 -16.23 8.66
C TYR A 308 16.94 -16.15 7.17
N LEU A 309 17.21 -14.95 6.66
CA LEU A 309 17.56 -14.73 5.25
C LEU A 309 18.97 -15.27 4.87
N ASN A 310 19.85 -15.46 5.85
CA ASN A 310 21.20 -16.01 5.63
C ASN A 310 21.25 -17.53 5.74
N GLU A 311 20.17 -18.21 6.09
CA GLU A 311 20.13 -19.68 6.13
C GLU A 311 20.26 -20.27 4.72
N PRO A 312 21.14 -21.27 4.49
CA PRO A 312 21.45 -21.79 3.16
C PRO A 312 20.26 -22.42 2.40
N ASN A 313 19.19 -22.78 3.10
CA ASN A 313 18.00 -23.39 2.50
C ASN A 313 17.00 -22.38 1.89
N ILE A 314 17.25 -21.07 2.02
CA ILE A 314 16.32 -20.00 1.59
C ILE A 314 16.79 -19.29 0.31
N THR A 315 17.96 -19.63 -0.19
CA THR A 315 18.53 -19.07 -1.43
C THR A 315 17.63 -19.23 -2.68
N HIS A 316 16.66 -20.13 -2.65
CA HIS A 316 15.68 -20.30 -3.76
C HIS A 316 14.57 -19.26 -3.80
N LEU A 317 14.37 -18.44 -2.75
CA LEU A 317 13.39 -17.35 -2.75
C LEU A 317 13.91 -16.07 -3.44
N ASN A 318 15.18 -16.03 -3.80
CA ASN A 318 15.82 -14.90 -4.47
C ASN A 318 15.85 -15.05 -6.01
N SER A 319 15.34 -16.13 -6.56
CA SER A 319 15.43 -16.49 -7.98
C SER A 319 14.06 -16.54 -8.71
N ALA A 320 12.99 -15.98 -8.14
CA ALA A 320 11.69 -15.90 -8.80
C ALA A 320 11.33 -14.46 -9.18
#